data_1cdbe3fe2fd3ac44cb0951d4968f4bce
#
_entry.id   1cdbe3fe2fd3ac44cb0951d4968f4bce
#
_cell.length_a   1.000
_cell.length_b   1.000
_cell.length_c   1.000
_cell.angle_alpha   90.00
_cell.angle_beta   90.00
_cell.angle_gamma   90.00
#
_symmetry.space_group_name_H-M   'P 1'
#
loop_
_entity.id
_entity.type
_entity.pdbx_description
1 polymer ?
#
loop_
_entity_poly.entity_id
_entity_poly.type
_entity_poly.pdbx_seq_one_letter_code
_entity_poly.pdbx_strand_id
1 'polypeptide(L)'
;MIQYQVRSVQLLNLINDLISEKLVSDPFYQRNLVWRDLHKQDFIQTILLGFPFPQIFISKGKIDLEKRISIASIVDGQQRCNAILGYVNNQFQVNNHFFDDLSPDEKAVFFKYEVAVIELDLDH
;
A
#
# COMPACT_ATOMS: atom_id res chain seq x y z
N MET A 1 -7.93 -20.58 15.88
CA MET A 1 -7.74 -20.44 14.41
C MET A 1 -7.93 -18.99 14.03
N ILE A 2 -6.97 -18.42 13.32
CA ILE A 2 -7.08 -17.03 12.83
C ILE A 2 -8.10 -16.99 11.70
N GLN A 3 -9.05 -16.10 11.82
CA GLN A 3 -9.99 -15.83 10.73
C GLN A 3 -9.42 -14.72 9.84
N TYR A 4 -9.71 -14.81 8.56
CA TYR A 4 -9.24 -13.83 7.60
C TYR A 4 -10.21 -13.67 6.43
N GLN A 5 -10.11 -12.55 5.76
CA GLN A 5 -10.83 -12.26 4.51
C GLN A 5 -9.82 -11.85 3.44
N VAL A 6 -10.07 -12.31 2.23
CA VAL A 6 -9.27 -11.95 1.06
C VAL A 6 -10.11 -11.07 0.16
N ARG A 7 -9.54 -9.93 -0.24
CA ARG A 7 -10.24 -9.03 -1.16
C ARG A 7 -9.24 -8.37 -2.11
N SER A 8 -9.75 -7.95 -3.25
CA SER A 8 -9.01 -7.17 -4.22
C SER A 8 -9.35 -5.70 -4.01
N VAL A 9 -8.32 -4.86 -3.93
CA VAL A 9 -8.46 -3.42 -3.68
C VAL A 9 -7.72 -2.67 -4.78
N GLN A 10 -8.36 -1.66 -5.36
CA GLN A 10 -7.66 -0.79 -6.30
C GLN A 10 -6.57 -0.01 -5.58
N LEU A 11 -5.45 0.18 -6.25
CA LEU A 11 -4.30 0.90 -5.70
C LEU A 11 -4.69 2.30 -5.22
N LEU A 12 -5.60 2.97 -5.94
CA LEU A 12 -6.12 4.27 -5.53
C LEU A 12 -6.73 4.23 -4.13
N ASN A 13 -7.52 3.21 -3.82
CA ASN A 13 -8.15 3.09 -2.51
C ASN A 13 -7.13 2.80 -1.42
N LEU A 14 -6.13 1.97 -1.72
CA LEU A 14 -5.02 1.72 -0.78
C LEU A 14 -4.27 3.02 -0.48
N ILE A 15 -3.95 3.80 -1.50
CA ILE A 15 -3.26 5.09 -1.36
C ILE A 15 -4.09 6.04 -0.49
N ASN A 16 -5.39 6.15 -0.76
CA ASN A 16 -6.27 7.04 -0.01
C ASN A 16 -6.39 6.62 1.46
N ASP A 17 -6.43 5.33 1.74
CA ASP A 17 -6.46 4.83 3.11
C ASP A 17 -5.15 5.11 3.85
N LEU A 18 -4.02 5.03 3.17
CA LEU A 18 -2.72 5.38 3.75
C LEU A 18 -2.63 6.89 4.04
N ILE A 19 -3.07 7.74 3.12
CA ILE A 19 -3.02 9.20 3.27
C ILE A 19 -3.97 9.65 4.38
N SER A 20 -5.16 9.10 4.45
CA SER A 20 -6.17 9.47 5.44
C SER A 20 -5.97 8.79 6.79
N GLU A 21 -4.94 7.97 6.92
CA GLU A 21 -4.60 7.24 8.14
C GLU A 21 -5.68 6.25 8.59
N LYS A 22 -6.46 5.73 7.64
CA LYS A 22 -7.34 4.57 7.88
C LYS A 22 -6.56 3.26 7.85
N LEU A 23 -5.38 3.28 7.27
CA LEU A 23 -4.41 2.19 7.26
C LEU A 23 -3.07 2.75 7.71
N VAL A 24 -2.52 2.24 8.80
CA VAL A 24 -1.34 2.80 9.46
C VAL A 24 -0.29 1.72 9.72
N SER A 25 0.96 2.17 9.91
CA SER A 25 2.02 1.33 10.45
C SER A 25 1.81 1.11 11.94
N ASP A 26 2.01 -0.11 12.40
CA ASP A 26 2.02 -0.42 13.82
C ASP A 26 3.44 -0.85 14.21
N PRO A 27 4.07 -0.20 15.21
CA PRO A 27 5.42 -0.58 15.64
C PRO A 27 5.55 -2.06 16.02
N PHE A 28 4.46 -2.68 16.47
CA PHE A 28 4.46 -4.11 16.81
C PHE A 28 4.81 -5.00 15.61
N TYR A 29 4.42 -4.57 14.39
CA TYR A 29 4.66 -5.35 13.16
C TYR A 29 5.83 -4.83 12.34
N GLN A 30 6.42 -3.70 12.73
CA GLN A 30 7.51 -3.11 11.95
C GLN A 30 8.75 -3.98 11.98
N ARG A 31 9.36 -4.11 10.81
CA ARG A 31 10.67 -4.72 10.64
C ARG A 31 11.72 -3.62 10.44
N ASN A 32 12.96 -3.90 10.85
CA ASN A 32 14.06 -2.95 10.68
C ASN A 32 14.63 -2.93 9.26
N LEU A 33 13.94 -3.55 8.31
CA LEU A 33 14.36 -3.56 6.92
C LEU A 33 13.89 -2.29 6.22
N VAL A 34 14.82 -1.56 5.65
CA VAL A 34 14.53 -0.37 4.84
C VAL A 34 14.93 -0.66 3.41
N TRP A 35 13.99 -0.50 2.48
CA TRP A 35 14.27 -0.67 1.07
C TRP A 35 15.15 0.48 0.57
N ARG A 36 16.15 0.12 -0.24
CA ARG A 36 16.93 1.08 -1.02
C ARG A 36 16.11 1.57 -2.21
N ASP A 37 16.51 2.69 -2.79
CA ASP A 37 15.80 3.27 -3.95
C ASP A 37 15.67 2.28 -5.10
N LEU A 38 16.69 1.47 -5.36
CA LEU A 38 16.64 0.45 -6.42
C LEU A 38 15.50 -0.55 -6.18
N HIS A 39 15.31 -1.00 -4.94
CA HIS A 39 14.21 -1.91 -4.60
C HIS A 39 12.85 -1.25 -4.80
N LYS A 40 12.72 0.02 -4.43
CA LYS A 40 11.49 0.79 -4.63
C LYS A 40 11.18 0.96 -6.12
N GLN A 41 12.20 1.28 -6.92
CA GLN A 41 12.06 1.45 -8.36
C GLN A 41 11.63 0.13 -9.02
N ASP A 42 12.27 -0.98 -8.67
CA ASP A 42 11.92 -2.30 -9.22
C ASP A 42 10.49 -2.69 -8.87
N PHE A 43 10.08 -2.42 -7.65
CA PHE A 43 8.73 -2.71 -7.19
C PHE A 43 7.69 -1.89 -7.98
N ILE A 44 7.89 -0.60 -8.12
CA ILE A 44 6.98 0.26 -8.89
C ILE A 44 6.96 -0.16 -10.36
N GLN A 45 8.12 -0.54 -10.93
CA GLN A 45 8.19 -1.05 -12.29
C GLN A 45 7.31 -2.29 -12.47
N THR A 46 7.27 -3.18 -11.47
CA THR A 46 6.37 -4.35 -11.47
C THR A 46 4.92 -3.93 -11.63
N ILE A 47 4.49 -2.90 -10.90
CA ILE A 47 3.13 -2.36 -11.00
C ILE A 47 2.89 -1.75 -12.38
N LEU A 48 3.81 -0.93 -12.87
CA LEU A 48 3.68 -0.27 -14.17
C LEU A 48 3.60 -1.27 -15.32
N LEU A 49 4.26 -2.42 -15.19
CA LEU A 49 4.20 -3.51 -16.17
C LEU A 49 2.95 -4.38 -16.02
N GLY A 50 2.16 -4.17 -14.97
CA GLY A 50 0.94 -4.94 -14.73
C GLY A 50 1.16 -6.33 -14.14
N PHE A 51 2.36 -6.63 -13.64
CA PHE A 51 2.62 -7.91 -12.97
C PHE A 51 2.10 -7.89 -11.54
N PRO A 52 1.66 -9.04 -11.00
CA PRO A 52 1.23 -9.12 -9.61
C PRO A 52 2.41 -9.03 -8.65
N PHE A 53 2.14 -8.56 -7.44
CA PHE A 53 3.09 -8.66 -6.33
C PHE A 53 2.43 -9.37 -5.15
N PRO A 54 3.21 -9.84 -4.15
CA PRO A 54 2.65 -10.56 -3.01
C PRO A 54 1.61 -9.75 -2.25
N GLN A 55 0.68 -10.45 -1.61
CA GLN A 55 -0.42 -9.85 -0.86
C GLN A 55 0.08 -8.92 0.24
N ILE A 56 -0.73 -7.92 0.55
CA ILE A 56 -0.56 -7.09 1.73
C ILE A 56 -1.45 -7.66 2.83
N PHE A 57 -0.87 -7.87 4.01
CA PHE A 57 -1.61 -8.35 5.17
C PHE A 57 -1.87 -7.18 6.11
N ILE A 58 -3.14 -7.02 6.49
CA ILE A 58 -3.55 -5.98 7.44
C ILE A 58 -4.31 -6.61 8.60
N SER A 59 -4.31 -5.95 9.74
CA SER A 59 -5.17 -6.32 10.86
C SER A 59 -6.56 -5.75 10.64
N LYS A 60 -7.57 -6.41 11.23
CA LYS A 60 -8.92 -5.86 11.27
C LYS A 60 -8.93 -4.51 11.99
N GLY A 61 -9.68 -3.57 11.46
CA GLY A 61 -9.71 -2.21 11.98
C GLY A 61 -10.24 -2.08 13.39
N LYS A 62 -9.67 -1.14 14.12
CA LYS A 62 -10.20 -0.63 15.39
C LYS A 62 -10.98 0.63 15.14
N ILE A 63 -12.07 0.84 15.88
CA ILE A 63 -12.91 2.01 15.67
C ILE A 63 -12.37 3.20 16.46
N ASP A 64 -12.11 4.29 15.75
CA ASP A 64 -11.85 5.59 16.35
C ASP A 64 -13.21 6.29 16.53
N LEU A 65 -13.65 6.40 17.78
CA LEU A 65 -14.99 6.90 18.09
C LEU A 65 -15.14 8.39 17.78
N GLU A 66 -14.07 9.16 17.88
CA GLU A 66 -14.12 10.60 17.59
C GLU A 66 -14.26 10.85 16.09
N LYS A 67 -13.42 10.21 15.30
CA LYS A 67 -13.42 10.36 13.84
C LYS A 67 -14.48 9.52 13.14
N ARG A 68 -15.06 8.55 13.84
CA ARG A 68 -16.07 7.61 13.32
C ARG A 68 -15.54 6.82 12.11
N ILE A 69 -14.29 6.37 12.19
CA ILE A 69 -13.64 5.57 11.17
C ILE A 69 -13.05 4.30 11.77
N SER A 70 -12.87 3.30 10.93
CA SER A 70 -12.14 2.10 11.28
C SER A 70 -10.69 2.25 10.85
N ILE A 71 -9.75 1.97 11.76
CA ILE A 71 -8.31 2.10 11.51
C ILE A 71 -7.69 0.71 11.51
N ALA A 72 -7.13 0.30 10.38
CA ALA A 72 -6.41 -0.96 10.23
C ALA A 72 -4.91 -0.73 10.32
N SER A 73 -4.16 -1.78 10.68
CA SER A 73 -2.70 -1.74 10.77
C SER A 73 -2.07 -2.66 9.72
N ILE A 74 -0.96 -2.24 9.13
CA ILE A 74 -0.21 -3.08 8.21
C ILE A 74 0.55 -4.14 9.02
N VAL A 75 0.25 -5.41 8.76
CA VAL A 75 0.95 -6.54 9.37
C VAL A 75 2.15 -6.93 8.52
N ASP A 76 1.98 -7.01 7.21
CA ASP A 76 3.06 -7.27 6.26
C ASP A 76 2.82 -6.49 4.97
N GLY A 77 3.86 -5.84 4.47
CA GLY A 77 3.79 -5.02 3.26
C GLY A 77 4.16 -3.56 3.48
N GLN A 78 4.75 -3.21 4.62
CA GLN A 78 5.10 -1.83 4.98
C GLN A 78 6.01 -1.17 3.94
N GLN A 79 7.05 -1.88 3.47
CA GLN A 79 8.00 -1.31 2.51
C GLN A 79 7.33 -1.06 1.16
N ARG A 80 6.43 -1.94 0.74
CA ARG A 80 5.65 -1.76 -0.49
C ARG A 80 4.72 -0.56 -0.39
N CYS A 81 4.03 -0.41 0.72
CA CYS A 81 3.18 0.76 0.96
C CYS A 81 3.99 2.06 0.94
N ASN A 82 5.16 2.06 1.59
CA ASN A 82 6.05 3.22 1.59
C ASN A 82 6.54 3.58 0.18
N ALA A 83 6.88 2.56 -0.63
CA ALA A 83 7.31 2.79 -2.01
C ALA A 83 6.19 3.39 -2.86
N ILE A 84 4.96 2.90 -2.72
CA ILE A 84 3.79 3.42 -3.44
C ILE A 84 3.57 4.89 -3.08
N LEU A 85 3.55 5.23 -1.79
CA LEU A 85 3.38 6.62 -1.34
C LEU A 85 4.52 7.52 -1.84
N GLY A 86 5.76 7.05 -1.73
CA GLY A 86 6.91 7.82 -2.19
C GLY A 86 6.84 8.11 -3.68
N TYR A 87 6.42 7.14 -4.48
CA TYR A 87 6.30 7.32 -5.93
C TYR A 87 5.22 8.34 -6.29
N VAL A 88 4.01 8.21 -5.75
CA VAL A 88 2.91 9.15 -6.07
C VAL A 88 3.19 10.56 -5.52
N ASN A 89 4.06 10.69 -4.54
CA ASN A 89 4.51 11.98 -4.00
C ASN A 89 5.78 12.51 -4.69
N ASN A 90 6.18 11.90 -5.81
CA ASN A 90 7.32 12.33 -6.62
C ASN A 90 8.65 12.33 -5.85
N GLN A 91 8.85 11.38 -4.94
CA GLN A 91 10.08 11.28 -4.15
C GLN A 91 11.19 10.56 -4.89
N PHE A 92 10.87 9.77 -5.90
CA PHE A 92 11.87 9.10 -6.75
C PHE A 92 11.29 8.86 -8.15
N GLN A 93 12.20 8.65 -9.09
CA GLN A 93 11.87 8.40 -10.50
C GLN A 93 11.86 6.90 -10.79
N VAL A 94 11.03 6.50 -11.75
CA VAL A 94 11.06 5.17 -12.36
C VAL A 94 11.13 5.37 -13.87
N ASN A 95 12.05 4.70 -14.55
CA ASN A 95 12.30 4.89 -15.99
C ASN A 95 12.59 6.37 -16.33
N ASN A 96 13.32 7.06 -15.45
CA ASN A 96 13.68 8.48 -15.60
C ASN A 96 12.50 9.46 -15.56
N HIS A 97 11.37 9.04 -15.01
CA HIS A 97 10.17 9.87 -14.86
C HIS A 97 9.63 9.81 -13.45
N PHE A 98 9.18 10.95 -12.96
CA PHE A 98 8.35 11.03 -11.76
C PHE A 98 6.91 10.60 -12.08
N PHE A 99 6.14 10.29 -11.05
CA PHE A 99 4.72 9.98 -11.23
C PHE A 99 3.97 11.11 -11.97
N ASP A 100 4.25 12.36 -11.63
CA ASP A 100 3.61 13.52 -12.26
C ASP A 100 3.92 13.66 -13.75
N ASP A 101 5.00 13.03 -14.24
CA ASP A 101 5.34 13.03 -15.65
C ASP A 101 4.48 12.06 -16.48
N LEU A 102 3.75 11.18 -15.82
CA LEU A 102 2.84 10.26 -16.51
C LEU A 102 1.65 11.03 -17.10
N SER A 103 1.13 10.53 -18.22
CA SER A 103 -0.11 11.06 -18.79
C SER A 103 -1.31 10.77 -17.86
N PRO A 104 -2.42 11.50 -18.00
CA PRO A 104 -3.64 11.18 -17.25
C PRO A 104 -4.10 9.72 -17.42
N ASP A 105 -4.00 9.18 -18.63
CA ASP A 105 -4.36 7.78 -18.90
C ASP A 105 -3.44 6.80 -18.17
N GLU A 106 -2.13 7.06 -18.16
CA GLU A 106 -1.15 6.25 -17.46
C GLU A 106 -1.38 6.30 -15.95
N LYS A 107 -1.66 7.49 -15.40
CA LYS A 107 -2.01 7.62 -13.98
C LYS A 107 -3.27 6.85 -13.64
N ALA A 108 -4.29 6.89 -14.50
CA ALA A 108 -5.53 6.15 -14.28
C ALA A 108 -5.28 4.63 -14.27
N VAL A 109 -4.46 4.12 -15.17
CA VAL A 109 -4.09 2.70 -15.19
C VAL A 109 -3.38 2.31 -13.90
N PHE A 110 -2.44 3.13 -13.44
CA PHE A 110 -1.74 2.90 -12.17
C PHE A 110 -2.71 2.84 -10.99
N PHE A 111 -3.64 3.78 -10.90
CA PHE A 111 -4.63 3.83 -9.81
C PHE A 111 -5.62 2.66 -9.84
N LYS A 112 -5.90 2.10 -11.01
CA LYS A 112 -6.81 0.95 -11.16
C LYS A 112 -6.15 -0.39 -10.92
N TYR A 113 -4.83 -0.41 -10.76
CA TYR A 113 -4.09 -1.65 -10.47
C TYR A 113 -4.68 -2.33 -9.23
N GLU A 114 -4.90 -3.64 -9.32
CA GLU A 114 -5.54 -4.42 -8.26
C GLU A 114 -4.51 -5.01 -7.31
N VAL A 115 -4.73 -4.81 -6.01
CA VAL A 115 -3.86 -5.32 -4.95
C VAL A 115 -4.63 -6.37 -4.15
N ALA A 116 -4.02 -7.53 -3.95
CA ALA A 116 -4.58 -8.54 -3.06
C ALA A 116 -4.31 -8.14 -1.61
N VAL A 117 -5.37 -7.99 -0.82
CA VAL A 117 -5.28 -7.62 0.60
C VAL A 117 -5.90 -8.74 1.42
N ILE A 118 -5.16 -9.20 2.42
CA ILE A 118 -5.66 -10.18 3.37
C ILE A 118 -5.85 -9.48 4.71
N GLU A 119 -7.11 -9.43 5.14
CA GLU A 119 -7.48 -8.81 6.42
C GLU A 119 -7.57 -9.90 7.48
N LEU A 120 -6.70 -9.80 8.48
CA LEU A 120 -6.61 -10.76 9.57
C LEU A 120 -7.40 -10.26 10.77
N ASP A 121 -8.19 -11.15 11.37
CA ASP A 121 -8.87 -10.88 12.63
C ASP A 121 -7.91 -11.28 13.76
N LEU A 122 -7.08 -10.34 14.17
CA LEU A 122 -6.07 -10.52 15.19
C LEU A 122 -6.54 -9.90 16.51
N ASP A 123 -6.44 -10.69 17.54
CA ASP A 123 -6.87 -10.32 18.89
C ASP A 123 -5.63 -9.90 19.69
N HIS A 124 -5.42 -8.58 19.85
CA HIS A 124 -4.33 -8.07 20.69
C HIS A 124 -4.54 -6.63 21.12
#